data_ffa43e0658f823e758cbc062466dc447
#
_entry.id   ffa43e0658f823e758cbc062466dc447
#
_cell.length_a   1.000
_cell.length_b   1.000
_cell.length_c   1.000
_cell.angle_alpha   90.00
_cell.angle_beta   90.00
_cell.angle_gamma   90.00
#
_symmetry.space_group_name_H-M   'P 1'
#
loop_
_entity.id
_entity.type
_entity.pdbx_description
1 polymer ?
#
loop_
_entity_poly.entity_id
_entity_poly.type
_entity_poly.pdbx_seq_one_letter_code
_entity_poly.pdbx_strand_id
1 'polypeptide(L)'
;ICMNRRNPEVFDPYRLNLTTGELTLLAENPGNYQGWMTDHDGKLRAAVAIVDGVNTQLLYRDTEEEPFRPVLTTNFKDVVSFMEFTPDNREVYAATNLGRDKTVLVRMNPATCEELELLYEDDRYDVESISYSRKRKKLLSVYCTGHKEPVRHYFDEEERLLRKRIGEHFPGRRFGMADSDKAEEHYLVYVGGDRTRGAYWLYDATTDQV
;
A
#
# COMPACT_ATOMS: atom_id res chain seq x y z
N ILE A 1 -1.24 12.32 8.35
CA ILE A 1 -2.64 12.08 8.71
C ILE A 1 -3.56 12.88 7.80
N CYS A 2 -4.77 12.37 7.52
CA CYS A 2 -5.77 13.10 6.76
C CYS A 2 -6.86 13.61 7.72
N MET A 3 -7.24 14.88 7.57
CA MET A 3 -8.23 15.52 8.44
C MET A 3 -9.15 16.45 7.63
N ASN A 4 -10.41 16.50 8.01
CA ASN A 4 -11.41 17.43 7.43
C ASN A 4 -11.48 18.76 8.18
N ARG A 5 -10.35 19.26 8.68
CA ARG A 5 -10.29 20.45 9.54
C ARG A 5 -10.59 21.75 8.79
N ARG A 6 -10.11 21.87 7.55
CA ARG A 6 -10.32 23.05 6.70
C ARG A 6 -11.74 23.10 6.15
N ASN A 7 -12.23 21.96 5.68
CA ASN A 7 -13.57 21.81 5.11
C ASN A 7 -14.12 20.45 5.57
N PRO A 8 -15.31 20.40 6.24
CA PRO A 8 -15.89 19.16 6.75
C PRO A 8 -16.24 18.12 5.69
N GLU A 9 -16.34 18.51 4.43
CA GLU A 9 -16.68 17.60 3.32
C GLU A 9 -15.49 16.91 2.67
N VAL A 10 -14.24 17.38 2.95
CA VAL A 10 -13.03 16.84 2.30
C VAL A 10 -11.91 16.60 3.32
N PHE A 11 -11.07 15.63 3.03
CA PHE A 11 -9.91 15.31 3.86
C PHE A 11 -8.63 15.81 3.20
N ASP A 12 -7.96 16.73 3.89
CA ASP A 12 -6.64 17.23 3.50
C ASP A 12 -5.53 16.46 4.21
N PRO A 13 -4.37 16.23 3.57
CA PRO A 13 -3.21 15.62 4.21
C PRO A 13 -2.44 16.63 5.06
N TYR A 14 -2.14 16.25 6.29
CA TYR A 14 -1.33 17.03 7.24
C TYR A 14 -0.13 16.23 7.72
N ARG A 15 0.98 16.92 7.94
CA ARG A 15 2.11 16.42 8.71
C ARG A 15 1.88 16.77 10.17
N LEU A 16 1.85 15.76 11.04
CA LEU A 16 1.77 15.93 12.48
C LEU A 16 3.16 15.72 13.10
N ASN A 17 3.65 16.71 13.81
CA ASN A 17 4.81 16.56 14.69
C ASN A 17 4.35 15.92 16.00
N LEU A 18 4.76 14.67 16.25
CA LEU A 18 4.33 13.91 17.42
C LEU A 18 4.86 14.46 18.74
N THR A 19 5.95 15.24 18.72
CA THR A 19 6.54 15.84 19.94
C THR A 19 5.86 17.14 20.31
N THR A 20 5.58 18.00 19.30
CA THR A 20 5.01 19.35 19.55
C THR A 20 3.50 19.41 19.36
N GLY A 21 2.90 18.43 18.68
CA GLY A 21 1.51 18.45 18.27
C GLY A 21 1.23 19.39 17.09
N GLU A 22 2.26 19.99 16.50
CA GLU A 22 2.12 20.91 15.39
C GLU A 22 1.61 20.18 14.13
N LEU A 23 0.67 20.82 13.44
CA LEU A 23 0.07 20.35 12.20
C LEU A 23 0.45 21.28 11.06
N THR A 24 1.07 20.73 10.02
CA THR A 24 1.40 21.42 8.77
C THR A 24 0.53 20.85 7.64
N LEU A 25 -0.23 21.70 6.96
CA LEU A 25 -0.99 21.33 5.76
C LEU A 25 -0.01 21.03 4.62
N LEU A 26 -0.14 19.84 3.99
CA LEU A 26 0.75 19.43 2.89
C LEU A 26 0.16 19.69 1.50
N ALA A 27 -1.17 19.62 1.40
CA ALA A 27 -1.92 19.94 0.19
C ALA A 27 -3.39 20.17 0.53
N GLU A 28 -4.08 20.94 -0.29
CA GLU A 28 -5.53 21.09 -0.23
C GLU A 28 -6.20 20.07 -1.16
N ASN A 29 -7.19 19.35 -0.64
CA ASN A 29 -8.05 18.50 -1.45
C ASN A 29 -9.09 19.38 -2.17
N PRO A 30 -9.13 19.41 -3.50
CA PRO A 30 -10.13 20.19 -4.24
C PRO A 30 -11.56 19.61 -4.17
N GLY A 31 -11.73 18.44 -3.51
CA GLY A 31 -13.02 17.77 -3.32
C GLY A 31 -13.13 16.40 -4.00
N ASN A 32 -12.19 16.07 -4.88
CA ASN A 32 -12.21 14.82 -5.65
C ASN A 32 -10.99 13.93 -5.42
N TYR A 33 -10.03 14.32 -4.57
CA TYR A 33 -8.89 13.47 -4.23
C TYR A 33 -9.32 12.42 -3.21
N GLN A 34 -9.02 11.15 -3.50
CA GLN A 34 -9.44 9.99 -2.72
C GLN A 34 -8.28 9.36 -1.93
N GLY A 35 -7.05 9.62 -2.32
CA GLY A 35 -5.89 9.02 -1.69
C GLY A 35 -4.63 9.85 -1.88
N TRP A 36 -3.68 9.61 -0.96
CA TRP A 36 -2.41 10.29 -0.89
C TRP A 36 -1.29 9.29 -0.62
N MET A 37 -0.12 9.51 -1.19
CA MET A 37 1.04 8.65 -0.99
C MET A 37 2.30 9.48 -0.75
N THR A 38 3.02 9.14 0.31
CA THR A 38 4.34 9.70 0.62
C THR A 38 5.44 8.75 0.15
N ASP A 39 6.60 9.30 -0.14
CA ASP A 39 7.82 8.52 -0.29
C ASP A 39 8.40 8.10 1.08
N HIS A 40 9.54 7.39 1.07
CA HIS A 40 10.18 6.90 2.30
C HIS A 40 10.76 8.00 3.19
N ASP A 41 10.95 9.22 2.66
CA ASP A 41 11.37 10.40 3.42
C ASP A 41 10.16 11.17 4.00
N GLY A 42 8.95 10.64 3.82
CA GLY A 42 7.70 11.24 4.28
C GLY A 42 7.28 12.45 3.45
N LYS A 43 7.82 12.62 2.24
CA LYS A 43 7.40 13.66 1.30
C LYS A 43 6.15 13.21 0.56
N LEU A 44 5.13 14.05 0.53
CA LEU A 44 3.89 13.77 -0.18
C LEU A 44 4.11 13.91 -1.69
N ARG A 45 4.12 12.80 -2.43
CA ARG A 45 4.55 12.74 -3.84
C ARG A 45 3.45 12.35 -4.81
N ALA A 46 2.47 11.57 -4.40
CA ALA A 46 1.40 11.13 -5.28
C ALA A 46 0.01 11.30 -4.66
N ALA A 47 -0.99 11.42 -5.52
CA ALA A 47 -2.39 11.47 -5.14
C ALA A 47 -3.25 10.72 -6.17
N VAL A 48 -4.44 10.33 -5.75
CA VAL A 48 -5.46 9.70 -6.60
C VAL A 48 -6.72 10.54 -6.55
N ALA A 49 -7.27 10.85 -7.70
CA ALA A 49 -8.53 11.59 -7.83
C ALA A 49 -9.56 10.79 -8.62
N ILE A 50 -10.84 11.08 -8.38
CA ILE A 50 -11.93 10.67 -9.27
C ILE A 50 -12.30 11.86 -10.15
N VAL A 51 -12.31 11.64 -11.45
CA VAL A 51 -12.70 12.65 -12.45
C VAL A 51 -13.90 12.13 -13.25
N ASP A 52 -14.74 13.06 -13.74
CA ASP A 52 -15.96 12.74 -14.49
C ASP A 52 -16.87 11.72 -13.78
N GLY A 53 -16.79 11.65 -12.44
CA GLY A 53 -17.60 10.79 -11.59
C GLY A 53 -17.24 9.30 -11.60
N VAL A 54 -16.38 8.84 -12.53
CA VAL A 54 -16.08 7.40 -12.73
C VAL A 54 -14.63 7.09 -13.06
N ASN A 55 -13.89 8.03 -13.63
CA ASN A 55 -12.52 7.79 -14.07
C ASN A 55 -11.53 8.03 -12.91
N THR A 56 -10.51 7.20 -12.82
CA THR A 56 -9.42 7.37 -11.84
C THR A 56 -8.29 8.15 -12.48
N GLN A 57 -7.82 9.19 -11.79
CA GLN A 57 -6.69 9.99 -12.22
C GLN A 57 -5.56 9.89 -11.21
N LEU A 58 -4.39 9.46 -11.65
CA LEU A 58 -3.15 9.50 -10.88
C LEU A 58 -2.50 10.86 -11.06
N LEU A 59 -2.08 11.45 -9.94
CA LEU A 59 -1.37 12.71 -9.88
C LEU A 59 -0.02 12.50 -9.21
N TYR A 60 0.98 13.21 -9.70
CA TYR A 60 2.34 13.11 -9.20
C TYR A 60 3.02 14.47 -9.17
N ARG A 61 4.01 14.62 -8.29
CA ARG A 61 4.94 15.75 -8.22
C ARG A 61 6.33 15.26 -7.80
N ASP A 62 7.37 15.88 -8.31
CA ASP A 62 8.74 15.47 -8.00
C ASP A 62 9.21 15.96 -6.62
N THR A 63 8.65 17.09 -6.16
CA THR A 63 8.93 17.66 -4.83
C THR A 63 7.65 18.18 -4.16
N GLU A 64 7.67 18.42 -2.86
CA GLU A 64 6.50 18.97 -2.14
C GLU A 64 6.19 20.44 -2.49
N GLU A 65 7.13 21.15 -3.04
CA GLU A 65 7.00 22.54 -3.48
C GLU A 65 6.29 22.68 -4.83
N GLU A 66 6.25 21.60 -5.62
CA GLU A 66 5.59 21.59 -6.91
C GLU A 66 4.10 21.29 -6.79
N PRO A 67 3.26 21.80 -7.71
CA PRO A 67 1.87 21.39 -7.79
C PRO A 67 1.76 19.94 -8.29
N PHE A 68 0.71 19.25 -7.86
CA PHE A 68 0.36 17.96 -8.44
C PHE A 68 -0.02 18.12 -9.91
N ARG A 69 0.52 17.25 -10.78
CA ARG A 69 0.14 17.15 -12.18
C ARG A 69 -0.48 15.80 -12.49
N PRO A 70 -1.52 15.74 -13.31
CA PRO A 70 -2.04 14.47 -13.82
C PRO A 70 -0.95 13.74 -14.61
N VAL A 71 -0.76 12.45 -14.34
CA VAL A 71 0.20 11.59 -15.07
C VAL A 71 -0.50 10.48 -15.83
N LEU A 72 -1.69 10.06 -15.36
CA LEU A 72 -2.50 9.06 -16.04
C LEU A 72 -3.96 9.23 -15.67
N THR A 73 -4.86 9.01 -16.62
CA THR A 73 -6.29 8.85 -16.35
C THR A 73 -6.75 7.53 -16.95
N THR A 74 -7.36 6.69 -16.12
CA THR A 74 -7.91 5.39 -16.51
C THR A 74 -9.42 5.41 -16.38
N ASN A 75 -10.10 4.61 -17.22
CA ASN A 75 -11.53 4.36 -17.07
C ASN A 75 -11.78 3.31 -15.95
N PHE A 76 -13.04 3.00 -15.66
CA PHE A 76 -13.41 2.07 -14.59
C PHE A 76 -12.98 0.60 -14.80
N LYS A 77 -12.52 0.22 -16.01
CA LYS A 77 -12.03 -1.14 -16.32
C LYS A 77 -10.53 -1.28 -16.13
N ASP A 78 -9.82 -0.18 -16.27
CA ASP A 78 -8.37 -0.15 -16.24
C ASP A 78 -7.90 0.29 -14.84
N VAL A 79 -7.05 -0.49 -14.25
CA VAL A 79 -6.49 -0.24 -12.92
C VAL A 79 -5.02 0.12 -13.05
N VAL A 80 -4.62 1.22 -12.43
CA VAL A 80 -3.23 1.51 -12.08
C VAL A 80 -3.23 2.07 -10.66
N SER A 81 -2.54 1.39 -9.77
CA SER A 81 -2.46 1.76 -8.35
C SER A 81 -1.00 1.77 -7.90
N PHE A 82 -0.48 2.93 -7.51
CA PHE A 82 0.81 3.01 -6.84
C PHE A 82 0.68 2.41 -5.44
N MET A 83 1.57 1.49 -5.10
CA MET A 83 1.53 0.75 -3.84
C MET A 83 2.60 1.20 -2.84
N GLU A 84 3.84 1.37 -3.30
CA GLU A 84 4.96 1.81 -2.48
C GLU A 84 6.05 2.39 -3.38
N PHE A 85 6.85 3.33 -2.89
CA PHE A 85 8.04 3.79 -3.59
C PHE A 85 9.17 2.74 -3.52
N THR A 86 10.04 2.74 -4.53
CA THR A 86 11.31 2.00 -4.45
C THR A 86 12.22 2.61 -3.37
N PRO A 87 13.21 1.86 -2.84
CA PRO A 87 14.07 2.33 -1.75
C PRO A 87 14.77 3.67 -1.98
N ASP A 88 14.97 4.05 -3.24
CA ASP A 88 15.62 5.29 -3.64
C ASP A 88 14.62 6.43 -3.97
N ASN A 89 13.32 6.20 -3.77
CA ASN A 89 12.23 7.14 -4.04
C ASN A 89 12.10 7.60 -5.51
N ARG A 90 12.66 6.85 -6.48
CA ARG A 90 12.65 7.22 -7.89
C ARG A 90 11.52 6.58 -8.68
N GLU A 91 11.18 5.36 -8.33
CA GLU A 91 10.17 4.55 -9.00
C GLU A 91 9.13 4.08 -7.98
N VAL A 92 8.06 3.46 -8.46
CA VAL A 92 7.03 2.87 -7.61
C VAL A 92 6.80 1.41 -7.97
N TYR A 93 6.48 0.61 -6.97
CA TYR A 93 5.77 -0.65 -7.14
C TYR A 93 4.32 -0.33 -7.40
N ALA A 94 3.78 -0.85 -8.49
CA ALA A 94 2.41 -0.56 -8.90
C ALA A 94 1.67 -1.82 -9.32
N ALA A 95 0.37 -1.87 -9.04
CA ALA A 95 -0.53 -2.85 -9.62
C ALA A 95 -1.17 -2.26 -10.87
N THR A 96 -1.19 -3.01 -11.97
CA THR A 96 -1.79 -2.57 -13.23
C THR A 96 -2.33 -3.72 -14.06
N ASN A 97 -3.45 -3.47 -14.77
CA ASN A 97 -3.98 -4.35 -15.80
C ASN A 97 -3.98 -3.70 -17.20
N LEU A 98 -3.23 -2.61 -17.40
CA LEU A 98 -3.17 -1.95 -18.71
C LEU A 98 -2.68 -2.91 -19.78
N GLY A 99 -3.53 -3.15 -20.81
CA GLY A 99 -3.26 -4.10 -21.88
C GLY A 99 -3.28 -5.58 -21.45
N ARG A 100 -3.83 -5.89 -20.27
CA ARG A 100 -3.90 -7.24 -19.70
C ARG A 100 -5.30 -7.56 -19.16
N ASP A 101 -5.62 -8.87 -19.04
CA ASP A 101 -6.84 -9.33 -18.36
C ASP A 101 -6.71 -9.22 -16.84
N LYS A 102 -5.54 -9.55 -16.29
CA LYS A 102 -5.27 -9.58 -14.87
C LYS A 102 -4.41 -8.40 -14.43
N THR A 103 -4.63 -7.97 -13.18
CA THR A 103 -3.74 -7.03 -12.51
C THR A 103 -2.43 -7.72 -12.14
N VAL A 104 -1.33 -7.13 -12.55
CA VAL A 104 0.03 -7.63 -12.29
C VAL A 104 0.79 -6.63 -11.42
N LEU A 105 1.89 -7.07 -10.80
CA LEU A 105 2.82 -6.21 -10.08
C LEU A 105 3.96 -5.80 -11.00
N VAL A 106 4.18 -4.50 -11.10
CA VAL A 106 5.24 -3.91 -11.92
C VAL A 106 6.07 -2.91 -11.13
N ARG A 107 7.27 -2.63 -11.62
CA ARG A 107 8.01 -1.41 -11.29
C ARG A 107 7.70 -0.37 -12.37
N MET A 108 7.37 0.85 -11.95
CA MET A 108 6.80 1.88 -12.83
C MET A 108 7.45 3.24 -12.53
N ASN A 109 7.63 4.04 -13.57
CA ASN A 109 8.02 5.44 -13.43
C ASN A 109 6.79 6.26 -12.98
N PRO A 110 6.80 6.88 -11.78
CA PRO A 110 5.62 7.60 -11.27
C PRO A 110 5.28 8.88 -12.04
N ALA A 111 6.26 9.46 -12.75
CA ALA A 111 6.06 10.70 -13.50
C ALA A 111 5.42 10.51 -14.87
N THR A 112 5.57 9.32 -15.47
CA THR A 112 5.09 8.99 -16.82
C THR A 112 4.12 7.82 -16.85
N CYS A 113 4.02 7.05 -15.75
CA CYS A 113 3.32 5.76 -15.65
C CYS A 113 3.84 4.72 -16.67
N GLU A 114 5.08 4.86 -17.12
CA GLU A 114 5.74 3.87 -17.96
C GLU A 114 6.11 2.64 -17.11
N GLU A 115 5.72 1.47 -17.59
CA GLU A 115 6.12 0.19 -17.00
C GLU A 115 7.60 -0.08 -17.31
N LEU A 116 8.41 -0.27 -16.28
CA LEU A 116 9.84 -0.50 -16.38
C LEU A 116 10.20 -1.99 -16.28
N GLU A 117 9.48 -2.71 -15.45
CA GLU A 117 9.73 -4.13 -15.20
C GLU A 117 8.47 -4.84 -14.67
N LEU A 118 8.17 -6.01 -15.24
CA LEU A 118 7.17 -6.93 -14.69
C LEU A 118 7.80 -7.73 -13.55
N LEU A 119 7.25 -7.61 -12.34
CA LEU A 119 7.79 -8.29 -11.14
C LEU A 119 7.03 -9.57 -10.81
N TYR A 120 5.71 -9.58 -11.01
CA TYR A 120 4.86 -10.73 -10.74
C TYR A 120 3.55 -10.68 -11.51
N GLU A 121 3.14 -11.83 -12.02
CA GLU A 121 1.81 -12.08 -12.60
C GLU A 121 1.29 -13.45 -12.14
N ASP A 122 -0.02 -13.60 -12.11
CA ASP A 122 -0.70 -14.89 -11.87
C ASP A 122 -1.74 -15.13 -12.97
N ASP A 123 -1.78 -16.34 -13.52
CA ASP A 123 -2.68 -16.70 -14.64
C ASP A 123 -4.16 -16.65 -14.25
N ARG A 124 -4.48 -16.73 -12.95
CA ARG A 124 -5.84 -16.90 -12.44
C ARG A 124 -6.34 -15.75 -11.59
N TYR A 125 -5.44 -15.01 -10.92
CA TYR A 125 -5.79 -14.07 -9.88
C TYR A 125 -5.16 -12.71 -10.10
N ASP A 126 -5.90 -11.67 -9.71
CA ASP A 126 -5.40 -10.31 -9.73
C ASP A 126 -4.47 -10.05 -8.54
N VAL A 127 -3.41 -9.30 -8.78
CA VAL A 127 -2.58 -8.74 -7.71
C VAL A 127 -3.39 -7.69 -6.96
N GLU A 128 -3.46 -7.82 -5.63
CA GLU A 128 -4.23 -6.94 -4.76
C GLU A 128 -3.35 -6.04 -3.88
N SER A 129 -2.29 -6.62 -3.30
CA SER A 129 -1.41 -5.86 -2.40
C SER A 129 0.00 -6.45 -2.34
N ILE A 130 0.90 -5.68 -1.75
CA ILE A 130 2.27 -6.08 -1.48
C ILE A 130 2.58 -5.99 0.01
N SER A 131 3.59 -6.74 0.46
CA SER A 131 4.27 -6.51 1.73
C SER A 131 5.63 -5.91 1.45
N TYR A 132 5.98 -4.85 2.17
CA TYR A 132 7.24 -4.14 2.04
C TYR A 132 7.85 -3.91 3.42
N SER A 133 9.14 -4.19 3.59
CA SER A 133 9.88 -3.89 4.81
C SER A 133 10.53 -2.52 4.72
N ARG A 134 10.09 -1.58 5.54
CA ARG A 134 10.70 -0.25 5.62
C ARG A 134 12.07 -0.28 6.29
N LYS A 135 12.26 -1.19 7.25
CA LYS A 135 13.55 -1.43 7.91
C LYS A 135 14.60 -1.95 6.93
N ARG A 136 14.23 -2.98 6.16
CA ARG A 136 15.14 -3.64 5.19
C ARG A 136 15.13 -2.99 3.81
N LYS A 137 14.22 -2.02 3.59
CA LYS A 137 13.99 -1.33 2.31
C LYS A 137 13.79 -2.31 1.16
N LYS A 138 12.89 -3.26 1.34
CA LYS A 138 12.76 -4.41 0.44
C LYS A 138 11.31 -4.83 0.24
N LEU A 139 10.95 -5.13 -1.01
CA LEU A 139 9.72 -5.83 -1.35
C LEU A 139 9.79 -7.27 -0.84
N LEU A 140 8.80 -7.70 -0.05
CA LEU A 140 8.80 -8.99 0.63
C LEU A 140 7.93 -10.02 -0.06
N SER A 141 6.72 -9.67 -0.40
CA SER A 141 5.75 -10.57 -1.01
C SER A 141 4.66 -9.81 -1.74
N VAL A 142 3.98 -10.50 -2.64
CA VAL A 142 2.76 -10.05 -3.32
C VAL A 142 1.60 -10.95 -2.93
N TYR A 143 0.43 -10.36 -2.80
CA TYR A 143 -0.80 -11.03 -2.42
C TYR A 143 -1.84 -10.92 -3.54
N CYS A 144 -2.49 -12.06 -3.83
CA CYS A 144 -3.59 -12.16 -4.77
C CYS A 144 -4.80 -12.78 -4.07
N THR A 145 -5.99 -12.31 -4.36
CA THR A 145 -7.23 -12.87 -3.82
C THR A 145 -7.63 -14.13 -4.58
N GLY A 146 -7.39 -15.28 -3.97
CA GLY A 146 -7.84 -16.57 -4.49
C GLY A 146 -9.29 -16.91 -4.09
N HIS A 147 -9.94 -17.82 -4.82
CA HIS A 147 -11.33 -18.21 -4.56
C HIS A 147 -11.56 -18.85 -3.18
N LYS A 148 -10.65 -19.72 -2.74
CA LYS A 148 -10.78 -20.44 -1.46
C LYS A 148 -9.76 -20.02 -0.44
N GLU A 149 -8.53 -19.81 -0.89
CA GLU A 149 -7.42 -19.41 -0.06
C GLU A 149 -6.67 -18.26 -0.73
N PRO A 150 -6.08 -17.36 0.05
CA PRO A 150 -5.20 -16.32 -0.46
C PRO A 150 -3.98 -16.94 -1.15
N VAL A 151 -3.59 -16.36 -2.25
CA VAL A 151 -2.35 -16.71 -2.95
C VAL A 151 -1.32 -15.66 -2.61
N ARG A 152 -0.16 -16.09 -2.14
CA ARG A 152 0.96 -15.21 -1.83
C ARG A 152 2.24 -15.75 -2.45
N HIS A 153 2.88 -14.91 -3.23
CA HIS A 153 4.22 -15.17 -3.72
C HIS A 153 5.25 -14.40 -2.87
N TYR A 154 6.31 -15.06 -2.45
CA TYR A 154 7.35 -14.50 -1.60
C TYR A 154 8.61 -14.22 -2.39
N PHE A 155 9.05 -12.96 -2.37
CA PHE A 155 10.38 -12.55 -2.84
C PHE A 155 11.43 -12.69 -1.74
N ASP A 156 10.96 -12.84 -0.49
CA ASP A 156 11.79 -12.88 0.72
C ASP A 156 11.49 -14.13 1.56
N GLU A 157 12.52 -14.93 1.80
CA GLU A 157 12.38 -16.18 2.56
C GLU A 157 12.13 -15.92 4.05
N GLU A 158 12.69 -14.85 4.63
CA GLU A 158 12.46 -14.51 6.03
C GLU A 158 11.00 -14.16 6.28
N GLU A 159 10.37 -13.42 5.37
CA GLU A 159 8.93 -13.12 5.42
C GLU A 159 8.09 -14.40 5.34
N ARG A 160 8.47 -15.36 4.48
CA ARG A 160 7.80 -16.65 4.36
C ARG A 160 7.87 -17.43 5.67
N LEU A 161 9.06 -17.49 6.29
CA LEU A 161 9.28 -18.18 7.56
C LEU A 161 8.57 -17.48 8.73
N LEU A 162 8.59 -16.14 8.78
CA LEU A 162 7.86 -15.36 9.78
C LEU A 162 6.37 -15.66 9.73
N ARG A 163 5.76 -15.60 8.54
CA ARG A 163 4.33 -15.92 8.39
C ARG A 163 4.00 -17.36 8.72
N LYS A 164 4.90 -18.29 8.43
CA LYS A 164 4.73 -19.69 8.85
C LYS A 164 4.69 -19.79 10.38
N ARG A 165 5.64 -19.19 11.11
CA ARG A 165 5.67 -19.18 12.59
C ARG A 165 4.39 -18.56 13.17
N ILE A 166 3.99 -17.37 12.68
CA ILE A 166 2.74 -16.74 13.10
C ILE A 166 1.54 -17.69 12.90
N GLY A 167 1.48 -18.35 11.73
CA GLY A 167 0.37 -19.28 11.42
C GLY A 167 0.31 -20.49 12.36
N GLU A 168 1.42 -20.94 12.92
CA GLU A 168 1.49 -22.05 13.87
C GLU A 168 0.80 -21.71 15.21
N HIS A 169 0.71 -20.41 15.59
CA HIS A 169 -0.06 -19.97 16.77
C HIS A 169 -1.58 -19.94 16.52
N PHE A 170 -2.04 -19.98 15.26
CA PHE A 170 -3.45 -19.86 14.88
C PHE A 170 -3.92 -21.01 13.98
N PRO A 171 -3.84 -22.27 14.43
CA PRO A 171 -4.12 -23.42 13.60
C PRO A 171 -5.57 -23.38 13.04
N GLY A 172 -5.69 -23.56 11.73
CA GLY A 172 -6.98 -23.57 11.02
C GLY A 172 -7.68 -22.22 10.93
N ARG A 173 -7.01 -21.11 11.30
CA ARG A 173 -7.56 -19.76 11.19
C ARG A 173 -6.81 -18.95 10.14
N ARG A 174 -7.52 -18.01 9.54
CA ARG A 174 -6.91 -17.01 8.66
C ARG A 174 -6.36 -15.87 9.51
N PHE A 175 -5.20 -15.36 9.12
CA PHE A 175 -4.61 -14.19 9.74
C PHE A 175 -4.04 -13.22 8.70
N GLY A 176 -3.96 -11.96 9.07
CA GLY A 176 -3.30 -10.90 8.33
C GLY A 176 -2.36 -10.12 9.25
N MET A 177 -1.21 -9.72 8.74
CA MET A 177 -0.33 -8.78 9.46
C MET A 177 -0.87 -7.38 9.18
N ALA A 178 -1.40 -6.73 10.22
CA ALA A 178 -2.04 -5.42 10.11
C ALA A 178 -1.03 -4.28 10.23
N ASP A 179 -0.01 -4.44 11.09
CA ASP A 179 1.04 -3.43 11.29
C ASP A 179 2.26 -4.05 11.97
N SER A 180 3.35 -3.30 12.07
CA SER A 180 4.55 -3.66 12.83
C SER A 180 5.21 -2.42 13.45
N ASP A 181 6.04 -2.65 14.47
CA ASP A 181 6.93 -1.61 14.97
C ASP A 181 8.07 -1.30 13.97
N LYS A 182 8.81 -0.22 14.20
CA LYS A 182 9.93 0.17 13.32
C LYS A 182 11.08 -0.83 13.32
N ALA A 183 11.21 -1.62 14.37
CA ALA A 183 12.22 -2.67 14.48
C ALA A 183 11.81 -3.95 13.73
N GLU A 184 10.53 -4.05 13.31
CA GLU A 184 9.94 -5.26 12.74
C GLU A 184 10.17 -6.48 13.66
N GLU A 185 10.06 -6.24 14.97
CA GLU A 185 10.17 -7.26 16.02
C GLU A 185 8.81 -7.58 16.64
N HIS A 186 7.87 -6.61 16.61
CA HIS A 186 6.51 -6.78 17.10
C HIS A 186 5.52 -6.54 15.96
N TYR A 187 4.57 -7.46 15.80
CA TYR A 187 3.57 -7.42 14.73
C TYR A 187 2.17 -7.44 15.32
N LEU A 188 1.34 -6.53 14.81
CA LEU A 188 -0.10 -6.58 15.07
C LEU A 188 -0.73 -7.53 14.06
N VAL A 189 -1.25 -8.65 14.56
CA VAL A 189 -1.83 -9.72 13.74
C VAL A 189 -3.34 -9.73 13.92
N TYR A 190 -4.07 -9.54 12.83
CA TYR A 190 -5.52 -9.76 12.82
C TYR A 190 -5.82 -11.21 12.51
N VAL A 191 -6.60 -11.86 13.36
CA VAL A 191 -7.03 -13.24 13.19
C VAL A 191 -8.55 -13.27 13.14
N GLY A 192 -9.12 -13.77 12.06
CA GLY A 192 -10.57 -13.80 11.87
C GLY A 192 -10.99 -14.86 10.85
N GLY A 193 -12.29 -14.92 10.59
CA GLY A 193 -12.88 -15.85 9.62
C GLY A 193 -14.38 -15.64 9.49
N ASP A 194 -14.99 -16.38 8.57
CA ASP A 194 -16.42 -16.32 8.25
C ASP A 194 -17.35 -16.70 9.42
N ARG A 195 -16.84 -17.47 10.39
CA ARG A 195 -17.60 -17.98 11.54
C ARG A 195 -17.17 -17.40 12.88
N THR A 196 -16.17 -16.50 12.89
CA THR A 196 -15.63 -15.94 14.12
C THR A 196 -15.46 -14.44 13.99
N ARG A 197 -15.85 -13.71 15.03
CA ARG A 197 -15.50 -12.30 15.16
C ARG A 197 -13.98 -12.19 15.22
N GLY A 198 -13.38 -11.33 14.36
CA GLY A 198 -11.95 -11.13 14.34
C GLY A 198 -11.41 -10.50 15.63
N ALA A 199 -10.14 -10.77 15.91
CA ALA A 199 -9.40 -10.17 17.03
C ALA A 199 -7.99 -9.79 16.59
N TYR A 200 -7.44 -8.77 17.24
CA TYR A 200 -6.04 -8.38 17.08
C TYR A 200 -5.20 -9.03 18.16
N TRP A 201 -4.02 -9.50 17.77
CA TRP A 201 -3.03 -10.13 18.60
C TRP A 201 -1.70 -9.43 18.41
N LEU A 202 -0.93 -9.28 19.48
CA LEU A 202 0.44 -8.81 19.39
C LEU A 202 1.37 -10.03 19.33
N TYR A 203 2.14 -10.15 18.26
CA TYR A 203 3.14 -11.20 18.09
C TYR A 203 4.53 -10.61 18.27
N ASP A 204 5.32 -11.20 19.16
CA ASP A 204 6.72 -10.90 19.36
C ASP A 204 7.58 -11.90 18.57
N ALA A 205 8.24 -11.43 17.51
CA ALA A 205 9.06 -12.26 16.63
C ALA A 205 10.41 -12.67 17.26
N THR A 206 10.83 -12.01 18.35
CA THR A 206 12.09 -12.32 19.05
C THR A 206 11.93 -13.49 20.01
N THR A 207 10.75 -13.62 20.61
CA THR A 207 10.42 -14.68 21.57
C THR A 207 9.49 -15.75 21.00
N ASP A 208 8.95 -15.52 19.79
CA ASP A 208 7.93 -16.36 19.14
C ASP A 208 6.68 -16.56 20.01
N GLN A 209 6.13 -15.46 20.55
CA GLN A 209 4.94 -15.46 21.42
C GLN A 209 3.84 -14.53 20.91
N VAL A 210 2.59 -14.82 21.29
CA VAL A 210 1.40 -14.03 21.05
C VAL A 210 0.68 -13.68 22.35
#